data_481f465936ccbaa55e8461c2e53368f6
#
_entry.id   481f465936ccbaa55e8461c2e53368f6
#
_cell.length_a   1.000
_cell.length_b   1.000
_cell.length_c   1.000
_cell.angle_alpha   90.00
_cell.angle_beta   90.00
_cell.angle_gamma   90.00
#
_symmetry.space_group_name_H-M   'P 1'
#
loop_
_entity.id
_entity.type
_entity.pdbx_description
1 polymer ?
#
loop_
_entity_poly.entity_id
_entity_poly.type
_entity_poly.pdbx_seq_one_letter_code
_entity_poly.pdbx_strand_id
1 'polypeptide(L)'
;KAIEVYNDIEHYIGVNEMLIMQKHRIYIDLKDRRGAKNELEKWILSEPENPNPYTLIAEMYLIEGNQEKAIETLERILNIAPNNGKAHLTLSDLYRNNGEEEKAFNSLKVAFKSSELSIDSKMRILITYYDITQIDSTLKKNAFDLVEILKESHPNDAKSHTIAGDYFYREGDL
;
A
#
# COMPACT_ATOMS: atom_id res chain seq x y z
N LYS A 1 27.85 -12.37 -15.16
CA LYS A 1 28.34 -13.51 -14.33
C LYS A 1 27.37 -13.91 -13.21
N ALA A 2 26.98 -12.98 -12.27
CA ALA A 2 26.05 -13.36 -11.19
C ALA A 2 24.68 -13.83 -11.72
N ILE A 3 24.08 -13.09 -12.64
CA ILE A 3 22.80 -13.45 -13.29
C ILE A 3 22.90 -14.79 -14.01
N GLU A 4 23.99 -15.08 -14.71
CA GLU A 4 24.20 -16.36 -15.40
C GLU A 4 24.17 -17.52 -14.41
N VAL A 5 24.87 -17.39 -13.28
CA VAL A 5 24.87 -18.42 -12.21
C VAL A 5 23.45 -18.64 -11.66
N TYR A 6 22.70 -17.56 -11.41
CA TYR A 6 21.31 -17.69 -10.96
C TYR A 6 20.39 -18.30 -12.02
N ASN A 7 20.61 -18.01 -13.32
CA ASN A 7 19.87 -18.65 -14.40
C ASN A 7 20.19 -20.16 -14.49
N ASP A 8 21.45 -20.53 -14.29
CA ASP A 8 21.83 -21.96 -14.24
C ASP A 8 21.14 -22.66 -13.07
N ILE A 9 21.12 -22.05 -11.88
CA ILE A 9 20.40 -22.60 -10.73
C ILE A 9 18.90 -22.70 -11.02
N GLU A 10 18.28 -21.65 -11.58
CA GLU A 10 16.86 -21.64 -11.96
C GLU A 10 16.51 -22.76 -12.94
N HIS A 11 17.44 -23.09 -13.86
CA HIS A 11 17.25 -24.21 -14.79
C HIS A 11 17.15 -25.56 -14.07
N TYR A 12 17.86 -25.74 -12.95
CA TYR A 12 17.84 -27.02 -12.20
C TYR A 12 16.70 -27.14 -11.20
N ILE A 13 16.33 -26.02 -10.52
CA ILE A 13 15.35 -26.08 -9.42
C ILE A 13 14.02 -25.39 -9.78
N GLY A 14 13.91 -24.80 -10.97
CA GLY A 14 12.73 -24.06 -11.42
C GLY A 14 12.65 -22.62 -10.89
N VAL A 15 11.56 -21.97 -11.24
CA VAL A 15 11.24 -20.61 -10.76
C VAL A 15 11.06 -20.64 -9.25
N ASN A 16 11.72 -19.72 -8.54
CA ASN A 16 11.74 -19.68 -7.09
C ASN A 16 11.85 -18.21 -6.64
N GLU A 17 11.01 -17.82 -5.67
CA GLU A 17 10.97 -16.47 -5.13
C GLU A 17 12.37 -15.92 -4.78
N MET A 18 13.16 -16.72 -4.05
CA MET A 18 14.50 -16.30 -3.62
C MET A 18 15.40 -15.96 -4.80
N LEU A 19 15.43 -16.82 -5.83
CA LEU A 19 16.24 -16.58 -7.03
C LEU A 19 15.77 -15.34 -7.79
N ILE A 20 14.47 -15.19 -7.96
CA ILE A 20 13.86 -14.03 -8.61
C ILE A 20 14.24 -12.76 -7.89
N MET A 21 14.09 -12.72 -6.58
CA MET A 21 14.42 -11.53 -5.77
C MET A 21 15.91 -11.18 -5.85
N GLN A 22 16.82 -12.19 -5.87
CA GLN A 22 18.25 -11.92 -6.06
C GLN A 22 18.55 -11.34 -7.45
N LYS A 23 17.97 -11.91 -8.51
CA LYS A 23 18.14 -11.41 -9.87
C LYS A 23 17.52 -10.03 -10.03
N HIS A 24 16.29 -9.82 -9.53
CA HIS A 24 15.62 -8.54 -9.51
C HIS A 24 16.49 -7.46 -8.86
N ARG A 25 17.03 -7.72 -7.66
CA ARG A 25 17.93 -6.80 -6.96
C ARG A 25 19.16 -6.44 -7.80
N ILE A 26 19.80 -7.43 -8.42
CA ILE A 26 20.97 -7.18 -9.29
C ILE A 26 20.59 -6.31 -10.48
N TYR A 27 19.44 -6.55 -11.12
CA TYR A 27 18.96 -5.72 -12.21
C TYR A 27 18.66 -4.28 -11.78
N ILE A 28 18.10 -4.08 -10.58
CA ILE A 28 17.91 -2.75 -10.00
C ILE A 28 19.25 -2.05 -9.78
N ASP A 29 20.24 -2.73 -9.20
CA ASP A 29 21.60 -2.19 -8.97
C ASP A 29 22.29 -1.80 -10.30
N LEU A 30 22.05 -2.57 -11.36
CA LEU A 30 22.53 -2.31 -12.72
C LEU A 30 21.69 -1.24 -13.45
N LYS A 31 20.62 -0.70 -12.85
CA LYS A 31 19.64 0.21 -13.45
C LYS A 31 18.93 -0.39 -14.68
N ASP A 32 18.92 -1.71 -14.81
CA ASP A 32 18.18 -2.43 -15.84
C ASP A 32 16.76 -2.75 -15.34
N ARG A 33 15.89 -1.73 -15.41
CA ARG A 33 14.49 -1.85 -15.00
C ARG A 33 13.73 -2.91 -15.80
N ARG A 34 14.09 -3.09 -17.08
CA ARG A 34 13.45 -4.10 -17.92
C ARG A 34 13.79 -5.51 -17.45
N GLY A 35 15.07 -5.77 -17.18
CA GLY A 35 15.51 -7.04 -16.61
C GLY A 35 14.86 -7.32 -15.26
N ALA A 36 14.82 -6.31 -14.38
CA ALA A 36 14.15 -6.43 -13.08
C ALA A 36 12.66 -6.81 -13.22
N LYS A 37 11.94 -6.14 -14.11
CA LYS A 37 10.51 -6.41 -14.36
C LYS A 37 10.28 -7.79 -14.96
N ASN A 38 11.10 -8.23 -15.91
CA ASN A 38 10.99 -9.56 -16.53
C ASN A 38 11.09 -10.67 -15.48
N GLU A 39 11.94 -10.53 -14.45
CA GLU A 39 12.02 -11.50 -13.38
C GLU A 39 10.73 -11.59 -12.55
N LEU A 40 10.11 -10.45 -12.25
CA LEU A 40 8.83 -10.42 -11.55
C LEU A 40 7.69 -11.00 -12.40
N GLU A 41 7.70 -10.77 -13.72
CA GLU A 41 6.74 -11.37 -14.66
C GLU A 41 6.85 -12.90 -14.70
N LYS A 42 8.07 -13.47 -14.59
CA LYS A 42 8.26 -14.92 -14.44
C LYS A 42 7.62 -15.43 -13.14
N TRP A 43 7.76 -14.68 -12.05
CA TRP A 43 7.14 -15.06 -10.78
C TRP A 43 5.60 -15.03 -10.88
N ILE A 44 5.04 -14.00 -11.50
CA ILE A 44 3.59 -13.94 -11.76
C ILE A 44 3.11 -15.14 -12.58
N LEU A 45 3.87 -15.54 -13.61
CA LEU A 45 3.50 -16.71 -14.42
C LEU A 45 3.52 -18.02 -13.64
N SER A 46 4.43 -18.16 -12.67
CA SER A 46 4.49 -19.35 -11.83
C SER A 46 3.48 -19.34 -10.68
N GLU A 47 3.15 -18.14 -10.16
CA GLU A 47 2.28 -17.97 -9.00
C GLU A 47 1.31 -16.77 -9.23
N PRO A 48 0.30 -16.91 -10.12
CA PRO A 48 -0.54 -15.78 -10.53
C PRO A 48 -1.43 -15.21 -9.40
N GLU A 49 -1.66 -15.99 -8.35
CA GLU A 49 -2.43 -15.58 -7.16
C GLU A 49 -1.53 -15.10 -6.00
N ASN A 50 -0.25 -14.92 -6.22
CA ASN A 50 0.65 -14.32 -5.24
C ASN A 50 0.68 -12.80 -5.41
N PRO A 51 0.28 -11.99 -4.40
CA PRO A 51 0.25 -10.53 -4.53
C PRO A 51 1.65 -9.88 -4.52
N ASN A 52 2.69 -10.58 -4.02
CA ASN A 52 4.01 -10.00 -3.82
C ASN A 52 4.67 -9.46 -5.10
N PRO A 53 4.76 -10.22 -6.21
CA PRO A 53 5.38 -9.71 -7.42
C PRO A 53 4.62 -8.53 -8.03
N TYR A 54 3.30 -8.49 -7.91
CA TYR A 54 2.50 -7.33 -8.35
C TYR A 54 2.80 -6.09 -7.52
N THR A 55 3.04 -6.24 -6.20
CA THR A 55 3.43 -5.12 -5.33
C THR A 55 4.72 -4.48 -5.83
N LEU A 56 5.74 -5.28 -6.13
CA LEU A 56 7.02 -4.78 -6.66
C LEU A 56 6.87 -4.13 -8.04
N ILE A 57 6.01 -4.66 -8.91
CA ILE A 57 5.71 -4.05 -10.22
C ILE A 57 4.97 -2.71 -10.03
N ALA A 58 4.01 -2.63 -9.12
CA ALA A 58 3.32 -1.37 -8.82
C ALA A 58 4.30 -0.30 -8.30
N GLU A 59 5.22 -0.67 -7.41
CA GLU A 59 6.29 0.22 -6.93
C GLU A 59 7.19 0.71 -8.08
N MET A 60 7.54 -0.18 -9.03
CA MET A 60 8.31 0.22 -10.21
C MET A 60 7.56 1.24 -11.06
N TYR A 61 6.25 1.05 -11.29
CA TYR A 61 5.44 2.02 -12.03
C TYR A 61 5.33 3.35 -11.30
N LEU A 62 5.22 3.35 -9.96
CA LEU A 62 5.22 4.59 -9.17
C LEU A 62 6.54 5.35 -9.31
N ILE A 63 7.67 4.66 -9.25
CA ILE A 63 9.00 5.27 -9.47
C ILE A 63 9.15 5.83 -10.90
N GLU A 64 8.50 5.22 -11.88
CA GLU A 64 8.46 5.67 -13.28
C GLU A 64 7.47 6.82 -13.52
N GLY A 65 6.66 7.17 -12.52
CA GLY A 65 5.60 8.19 -12.65
C GLY A 65 4.39 7.70 -13.46
N ASN A 66 4.31 6.40 -13.75
CA ASN A 66 3.19 5.81 -14.49
C ASN A 66 2.05 5.42 -13.54
N GLN A 67 1.28 6.44 -13.13
CA GLN A 67 0.19 6.26 -12.16
C GLN A 67 -0.92 5.34 -12.67
N GLU A 68 -1.25 5.39 -13.95
CA GLU A 68 -2.30 4.54 -14.55
C GLU A 68 -1.96 3.05 -14.39
N LYS A 69 -0.75 2.64 -14.78
CA LYS A 69 -0.31 1.24 -14.62
C LYS A 69 -0.11 0.85 -13.16
N ALA A 70 0.26 1.78 -12.31
CA ALA A 70 0.34 1.52 -10.88
C ALA A 70 -1.05 1.20 -10.31
N ILE A 71 -2.07 1.99 -10.64
CA ILE A 71 -3.46 1.75 -10.23
C ILE A 71 -3.95 0.39 -10.74
N GLU A 72 -3.81 0.10 -12.03
CA GLU A 72 -4.20 -1.18 -12.64
C GLU A 72 -3.56 -2.37 -11.90
N THR A 73 -2.27 -2.26 -11.59
CA THR A 73 -1.53 -3.32 -10.89
C THR A 73 -1.99 -3.47 -9.44
N LEU A 74 -2.26 -2.36 -8.74
CA LEU A 74 -2.79 -2.38 -7.38
C LEU A 74 -4.21 -2.95 -7.32
N GLU A 75 -5.07 -2.63 -8.30
CA GLU A 75 -6.40 -3.23 -8.43
C GLU A 75 -6.29 -4.75 -8.67
N ARG A 76 -5.26 -5.20 -9.41
CA ARG A 76 -4.99 -6.63 -9.56
C ARG A 76 -4.63 -7.29 -8.22
N ILE A 77 -3.85 -6.60 -7.36
CA ILE A 77 -3.60 -7.08 -6.00
C ILE A 77 -4.90 -7.23 -5.22
N LEU A 78 -5.83 -6.27 -5.32
CA LEU A 78 -7.10 -6.33 -4.61
C LEU A 78 -8.04 -7.42 -5.13
N ASN A 79 -7.92 -7.84 -6.38
CA ASN A 79 -8.65 -9.00 -6.89
C ASN A 79 -8.16 -10.31 -6.25
N ILE A 80 -6.87 -10.39 -5.88
CA ILE A 80 -6.25 -11.55 -5.21
C ILE A 80 -6.47 -11.47 -3.70
N ALA A 81 -6.22 -10.29 -3.13
CA ALA A 81 -6.26 -10.01 -1.69
C ALA A 81 -7.10 -8.75 -1.42
N PRO A 82 -8.45 -8.87 -1.36
CA PRO A 82 -9.36 -7.72 -1.28
C PRO A 82 -9.17 -6.80 -0.07
N ASN A 83 -8.53 -7.30 0.99
CA ASN A 83 -8.27 -6.53 2.22
C ASN A 83 -6.79 -6.13 2.36
N ASN A 84 -6.01 -6.15 1.28
CA ASN A 84 -4.60 -5.74 1.33
C ASN A 84 -4.49 -4.25 1.69
N GLY A 85 -4.14 -3.98 2.95
CA GLY A 85 -4.13 -2.64 3.52
C GLY A 85 -3.11 -1.71 2.86
N LYS A 86 -1.98 -2.26 2.43
CA LYS A 86 -0.93 -1.47 1.75
C LYS A 86 -1.37 -1.05 0.35
N ALA A 87 -1.98 -1.96 -0.41
CA ALA A 87 -2.51 -1.65 -1.74
C ALA A 87 -3.62 -0.59 -1.64
N HIS A 88 -4.54 -0.73 -0.69
CA HIS A 88 -5.59 0.25 -0.44
C HIS A 88 -5.02 1.61 -0.03
N LEU A 89 -4.00 1.67 0.82
CA LEU A 89 -3.37 2.93 1.21
C LEU A 89 -2.76 3.64 0.00
N THR A 90 -2.00 2.90 -0.83
CA THR A 90 -1.38 3.45 -2.03
C THR A 90 -2.43 3.92 -3.05
N LEU A 91 -3.50 3.14 -3.25
CA LEU A 91 -4.62 3.54 -4.11
C LEU A 91 -5.32 4.79 -3.59
N SER A 92 -5.50 4.93 -2.27
CA SER A 92 -6.08 6.14 -1.68
C SER A 92 -5.29 7.39 -2.07
N ASP A 93 -3.97 7.34 -1.99
CA ASP A 93 -3.11 8.46 -2.38
C ASP A 93 -3.18 8.75 -3.88
N LEU A 94 -3.18 7.72 -4.73
CA LEU A 94 -3.28 7.87 -6.19
C LEU A 94 -4.65 8.44 -6.62
N TYR A 95 -5.74 7.93 -6.06
CA TYR A 95 -7.08 8.46 -6.35
C TYR A 95 -7.24 9.90 -5.89
N ARG A 96 -6.67 10.27 -4.73
CA ARG A 96 -6.67 11.66 -4.26
C ARG A 96 -5.91 12.58 -5.22
N ASN A 97 -4.74 12.17 -5.67
CA ASN A 97 -3.96 12.91 -6.65
C ASN A 97 -4.69 13.09 -8.00
N ASN A 98 -5.58 12.17 -8.34
CA ASN A 98 -6.43 12.24 -9.53
C ASN A 98 -7.74 13.02 -9.30
N GLY A 99 -8.01 13.52 -8.07
CA GLY A 99 -9.26 14.21 -7.71
C GLY A 99 -10.46 13.27 -7.50
N GLU A 100 -10.21 11.97 -7.34
CA GLU A 100 -11.24 10.94 -7.12
C GLU A 100 -11.47 10.73 -5.61
N GLU A 101 -11.91 11.80 -4.92
CA GLU A 101 -11.98 11.87 -3.45
C GLU A 101 -12.79 10.73 -2.80
N GLU A 102 -13.91 10.35 -3.40
CA GLU A 102 -14.75 9.27 -2.88
C GLU A 102 -14.04 7.91 -2.93
N LYS A 103 -13.38 7.59 -4.04
CA LYS A 103 -12.60 6.36 -4.16
C LYS A 103 -11.40 6.36 -3.20
N ALA A 104 -10.73 7.52 -3.09
CA ALA A 104 -9.61 7.72 -2.18
C ALA A 104 -10.03 7.41 -0.74
N PHE A 105 -11.11 8.00 -0.27
CA PHE A 105 -11.60 7.81 1.09
C PHE A 105 -12.10 6.38 1.34
N ASN A 106 -12.79 5.77 0.38
CA ASN A 106 -13.23 4.38 0.50
C ASN A 106 -12.03 3.42 0.62
N SER A 107 -10.99 3.62 -0.18
CA SER A 107 -9.75 2.84 -0.06
C SER A 107 -9.08 3.07 1.29
N LEU A 108 -9.00 4.30 1.76
CA LEU A 108 -8.42 4.63 3.06
C LEU A 108 -9.14 3.95 4.22
N LYS A 109 -10.47 3.87 4.18
CA LYS A 109 -11.26 3.16 5.20
C LYS A 109 -10.90 1.66 5.27
N VAL A 110 -10.71 1.00 4.11
CA VAL A 110 -10.29 -0.41 4.10
C VAL A 110 -8.87 -0.56 4.63
N ALA A 111 -7.95 0.34 4.24
CA ALA A 111 -6.60 0.36 4.77
C ALA A 111 -6.57 0.49 6.30
N PHE A 112 -7.44 1.33 6.88
CA PHE A 112 -7.55 1.52 8.32
C PHE A 112 -8.08 0.28 9.07
N LYS A 113 -8.93 -0.52 8.43
CA LYS A 113 -9.41 -1.80 9.01
C LYS A 113 -8.34 -2.89 8.96
N SER A 114 -7.39 -2.80 8.04
CA SER A 114 -6.37 -3.82 7.84
C SER A 114 -5.37 -3.87 9.00
N SER A 115 -5.01 -5.09 9.41
CA SER A 115 -3.91 -5.34 10.37
C SER A 115 -2.52 -5.18 9.78
N GLU A 116 -2.41 -5.09 8.45
CA GLU A 116 -1.12 -4.88 7.76
C GLU A 116 -0.54 -3.48 8.00
N LEU A 117 -1.40 -2.49 8.29
CA LEU A 117 -0.97 -1.16 8.66
C LEU A 117 -0.78 -1.07 10.18
N SER A 118 0.42 -0.64 10.57
CA SER A 118 0.70 -0.38 11.99
C SER A 118 -0.18 0.78 12.50
N ILE A 119 -0.52 0.73 13.79
CA ILE A 119 -1.26 1.82 14.43
C ILE A 119 -0.53 3.16 14.27
N ASP A 120 0.81 3.17 14.32
CA ASP A 120 1.60 4.39 14.14
C ASP A 120 1.45 4.99 12.73
N SER A 121 1.28 4.17 11.70
CA SER A 121 0.99 4.65 10.35
C SER A 121 -0.40 5.26 10.26
N LYS A 122 -1.41 4.62 10.85
CA LYS A 122 -2.78 5.14 10.93
C LYS A 122 -2.83 6.46 11.72
N MET A 123 -2.11 6.54 12.83
CA MET A 123 -2.00 7.76 13.65
C MET A 123 -1.41 8.93 12.84
N ARG A 124 -0.34 8.72 12.09
CA ARG A 124 0.24 9.79 11.24
C ARG A 124 -0.76 10.32 10.22
N ILE A 125 -1.55 9.46 9.62
CA ILE A 125 -2.60 9.86 8.67
C ILE A 125 -3.65 10.72 9.40
N LEU A 126 -4.11 10.30 10.58
CA LEU A 126 -5.09 11.05 11.37
C LEU A 126 -4.56 12.42 11.81
N ILE A 127 -3.29 12.51 12.22
CA ILE A 127 -2.66 13.80 12.54
C ILE A 127 -2.70 14.73 11.32
N THR A 128 -2.40 14.21 10.12
CA THR A 128 -2.51 15.01 8.89
C THR A 128 -3.95 15.45 8.62
N TYR A 129 -4.94 14.56 8.82
CA TYR A 129 -6.36 14.93 8.71
C TYR A 129 -6.76 15.99 9.76
N TYR A 130 -6.26 15.87 10.98
CA TYR A 130 -6.48 16.83 12.05
C TYR A 130 -6.06 18.26 11.63
N ASP A 131 -4.88 18.39 11.03
CA ASP A 131 -4.36 19.67 10.56
C ASP A 131 -5.19 20.21 9.37
N ILE A 132 -5.52 19.35 8.41
CA ILE A 132 -6.30 19.74 7.21
C ILE A 132 -7.71 20.18 7.60
N THR A 133 -8.37 19.52 8.55
CA THR A 133 -9.73 19.89 8.98
C THR A 133 -9.80 21.23 9.69
N GLN A 134 -8.66 21.83 10.09
CA GLN A 134 -8.61 23.24 10.53
C GLN A 134 -8.90 24.20 9.38
N ILE A 135 -8.50 23.82 8.16
CA ILE A 135 -8.59 24.65 6.96
C ILE A 135 -9.88 24.30 6.19
N ASP A 136 -10.18 23.00 6.08
CA ASP A 136 -11.35 22.48 5.36
C ASP A 136 -12.24 21.63 6.27
N SER A 137 -13.31 22.25 6.76
CA SER A 137 -14.27 21.57 7.64
C SER A 137 -15.08 20.46 6.96
N THR A 138 -15.10 20.39 5.61
CA THR A 138 -15.83 19.33 4.89
C THR A 138 -15.23 17.96 5.14
N LEU A 139 -13.94 17.89 5.47
CA LEU A 139 -13.22 16.66 5.78
C LEU A 139 -13.39 16.17 7.23
N LYS A 140 -14.07 16.95 8.09
CA LYS A 140 -14.27 16.56 9.49
C LYS A 140 -14.96 15.20 9.63
N LYS A 141 -16.05 15.00 8.89
CA LYS A 141 -16.76 13.72 8.91
C LYS A 141 -15.84 12.54 8.57
N ASN A 142 -15.03 12.71 7.53
CA ASN A 142 -14.07 11.68 7.11
C ASN A 142 -13.03 11.39 8.20
N ALA A 143 -12.55 12.42 8.90
CA ALA A 143 -11.62 12.27 10.00
C ALA A 143 -12.24 11.48 11.16
N PHE A 144 -13.47 11.81 11.56
CA PHE A 144 -14.20 11.07 12.60
C PHE A 144 -14.50 9.63 12.22
N ASP A 145 -14.91 9.37 10.98
CA ASP A 145 -15.10 8.00 10.46
C ASP A 145 -13.81 7.18 10.60
N LEU A 146 -12.64 7.76 10.30
CA LEU A 146 -11.35 7.08 10.46
C LEU A 146 -10.97 6.86 11.93
N VAL A 147 -11.28 7.81 12.82
CA VAL A 147 -11.05 7.67 14.27
C VAL A 147 -11.88 6.51 14.83
N GLU A 148 -13.16 6.41 14.45
CA GLU A 148 -14.00 5.29 14.90
C GLU A 148 -13.50 3.94 14.37
N ILE A 149 -13.11 3.87 13.08
CA ILE A 149 -12.51 2.66 12.51
C ILE A 149 -11.22 2.28 13.26
N LEU A 150 -10.41 3.26 13.65
CA LEU A 150 -9.19 3.01 14.42
C LEU A 150 -9.50 2.42 15.80
N LYS A 151 -10.47 2.97 16.52
CA LYS A 151 -10.93 2.46 17.83
C LYS A 151 -11.47 1.05 17.72
N GLU A 152 -12.28 0.77 16.70
CA GLU A 152 -12.84 -0.58 16.47
C GLU A 152 -11.74 -1.60 16.12
N SER A 153 -10.75 -1.23 15.34
CA SER A 153 -9.65 -2.11 14.93
C SER A 153 -8.55 -2.26 15.99
N HIS A 154 -8.45 -1.31 16.94
CA HIS A 154 -7.46 -1.32 18.02
C HIS A 154 -8.08 -0.94 19.37
N PRO A 155 -9.06 -1.71 19.87
CA PRO A 155 -9.86 -1.33 21.05
C PRO A 155 -9.07 -1.28 22.36
N ASN A 156 -7.95 -1.98 22.43
CA ASN A 156 -7.11 -2.07 23.63
C ASN A 156 -5.80 -1.26 23.55
N ASP A 157 -5.61 -0.50 22.47
CA ASP A 157 -4.41 0.31 22.30
C ASP A 157 -4.65 1.75 22.80
N ALA A 158 -3.83 2.20 23.73
CA ALA A 158 -3.93 3.55 24.31
C ALA A 158 -3.86 4.66 23.24
N LYS A 159 -3.11 4.44 22.14
CA LYS A 159 -2.97 5.41 21.06
C LYS A 159 -4.31 5.67 20.34
N SER A 160 -5.13 4.62 20.14
CA SER A 160 -6.45 4.76 19.52
C SER A 160 -7.39 5.63 20.36
N HIS A 161 -7.34 5.48 21.68
CA HIS A 161 -8.13 6.29 22.61
C HIS A 161 -7.60 7.72 22.74
N THR A 162 -6.28 7.90 22.75
CA THR A 162 -5.67 9.23 22.82
C THR A 162 -6.08 10.09 21.63
N ILE A 163 -5.89 9.58 20.40
CA ILE A 163 -6.24 10.35 19.20
C ILE A 163 -7.75 10.64 19.14
N ALA A 164 -8.58 9.70 19.58
CA ALA A 164 -10.02 9.93 19.67
C ALA A 164 -10.36 11.05 20.67
N GLY A 165 -9.73 11.03 21.85
CA GLY A 165 -9.87 12.09 22.84
C GLY A 165 -9.48 13.46 22.30
N ASP A 166 -8.35 13.55 21.57
CA ASP A 166 -7.88 14.79 20.96
C ASP A 166 -8.90 15.34 19.93
N TYR A 167 -9.48 14.46 19.10
CA TYR A 167 -10.51 14.84 18.13
C TYR A 167 -11.79 15.33 18.80
N PHE A 168 -12.33 14.61 19.81
CA PHE A 168 -13.54 15.01 20.54
C PHE A 168 -13.33 16.30 21.35
N TYR A 169 -12.21 16.43 22.05
CA TYR A 169 -11.87 17.64 22.81
C TYR A 169 -11.89 18.87 21.93
N ARG A 170 -11.30 18.78 20.73
CA ARG A 170 -11.25 19.89 19.78
C ARG A 170 -12.62 20.35 19.30
N GLU A 171 -13.56 19.40 19.12
CA GLU A 171 -14.92 19.75 18.65
C GLU A 171 -15.84 20.23 19.79
N GLY A 172 -15.35 20.19 21.05
CA GLY A 172 -16.13 20.59 22.21
C GLY A 172 -17.13 19.54 22.70
N ASP A 173 -17.01 18.32 22.20
CA ASP A 173 -17.77 17.13 22.65
C ASP A 173 -16.98 16.48 23.81
N LEU A 174 -17.19 17.01 25.03
CA LEU A 174 -16.57 16.51 26.28
C LEU A 174 -17.45 15.47 26.95
#